data_b092e5a3cb4ace47b915602e6727ea25
#
_entry.id   b092e5a3cb4ace47b915602e6727ea25
#
_cell.length_a   1.000
_cell.length_b   1.000
_cell.length_c   1.000
_cell.angle_alpha   90.00
_cell.angle_beta   90.00
_cell.angle_gamma   90.00
#
_symmetry.space_group_name_H-M   'P 1'
#
loop_
_entity.id
_entity.type
_entity.pdbx_description
1 polymer ?
#
loop_
_entity_poly.entity_id
_entity_poly.type
_entity_poly.pdbx_seq_one_letter_code
_entity_poly.pdbx_strand_id
1 'polypeptide(L)'
;MAEKTHFGFKEVDANKKANHVGEVFHSVAEEYDLMNDAMSFGMHRLWKQILIELAELNERSVVLDVASGTADIPKLISKKFKSASIHVADINESMLTLGKDRSINENFFQNCSFALASGEDLPYQNEAFDLVTVGFGLRNFTDKLKGLKEMKRVLKKDGILLILEFSKPTNSIFSKVYDWYSFNIIPKLGSLLVNDSDSYQYLAESIRMHPDQEALKEVVKEAGFEQCKFYNLLNGVVAIHKAK
;
A
#
# COMPACT_ATOMS: atom_id res chain seq x y z
N MET A 1 -22.12 17.90 11.30
CA MET A 1 -21.80 17.82 9.86
C MET A 1 -21.00 16.54 9.67
N ALA A 2 -21.25 15.81 8.58
CA ALA A 2 -20.42 14.62 8.30
C ALA A 2 -18.98 15.07 8.05
N GLU A 3 -18.03 14.30 8.59
CA GLU A 3 -16.60 14.53 8.35
C GLU A 3 -16.30 14.31 6.87
N LYS A 4 -15.51 15.22 6.28
CA LYS A 4 -15.17 15.21 4.86
C LYS A 4 -13.75 14.69 4.63
N THR A 5 -13.55 13.99 3.52
CA THR A 5 -12.26 13.47 3.06
C THR A 5 -12.17 13.56 1.53
N HIS A 6 -11.04 13.16 0.96
CA HIS A 6 -10.81 13.19 -0.48
C HIS A 6 -10.87 11.78 -1.11
N PHE A 7 -11.56 11.69 -2.24
CA PHE A 7 -11.51 10.58 -3.18
C PHE A 7 -10.99 11.11 -4.51
N GLY A 8 -9.69 10.93 -4.77
CA GLY A 8 -9.00 11.71 -5.80
C GLY A 8 -9.11 13.20 -5.50
N PHE A 9 -9.50 14.00 -6.48
CA PHE A 9 -9.73 15.44 -6.32
C PHE A 9 -11.13 15.79 -5.80
N LYS A 10 -12.03 14.81 -5.69
CA LYS A 10 -13.39 15.02 -5.22
C LYS A 10 -13.45 14.98 -3.69
N GLU A 11 -14.18 15.92 -3.08
CA GLU A 11 -14.52 15.86 -1.67
C GLU A 11 -15.73 14.95 -1.46
N VAL A 12 -15.61 13.98 -0.54
CA VAL A 12 -16.66 13.00 -0.22
C VAL A 12 -16.85 12.88 1.30
N ASP A 13 -17.98 12.32 1.72
CA ASP A 13 -18.17 11.98 3.13
C ASP A 13 -17.20 10.88 3.54
N ALA A 14 -16.56 11.04 4.70
CA ALA A 14 -15.53 10.09 5.19
C ALA A 14 -16.05 8.64 5.27
N ASN A 15 -17.31 8.45 5.69
CA ASN A 15 -17.96 7.15 5.80
C ASN A 15 -18.24 6.47 4.44
N LYS A 16 -18.16 7.19 3.33
CA LYS A 16 -18.39 6.67 1.96
C LYS A 16 -17.10 6.38 1.20
N LYS A 17 -15.96 6.95 1.64
CA LYS A 17 -14.68 6.81 0.91
C LYS A 17 -14.27 5.35 0.75
N ALA A 18 -14.35 4.55 1.81
CA ALA A 18 -13.97 3.14 1.74
C ALA A 18 -14.78 2.35 0.70
N ASN A 19 -16.07 2.67 0.54
CA ASN A 19 -16.93 2.04 -0.47
C ASN A 19 -16.49 2.44 -1.88
N HIS A 20 -16.26 3.74 -2.14
CA HIS A 20 -15.79 4.21 -3.45
C HIS A 20 -14.42 3.61 -3.82
N VAL A 21 -13.50 3.55 -2.85
CA VAL A 21 -12.21 2.87 -3.04
C VAL A 21 -12.41 1.39 -3.33
N GLY A 22 -13.32 0.73 -2.59
CA GLY A 22 -13.68 -0.66 -2.80
C GLY A 22 -14.20 -0.95 -4.21
N GLU A 23 -15.07 -0.08 -4.76
CA GLU A 23 -15.59 -0.19 -6.12
C GLU A 23 -14.47 -0.10 -7.17
N VAL A 24 -13.53 0.85 -7.02
CA VAL A 24 -12.36 0.98 -7.90
C VAL A 24 -11.53 -0.31 -7.90
N PHE A 25 -11.18 -0.83 -6.72
CA PHE A 25 -10.36 -2.04 -6.65
C PHE A 25 -11.10 -3.31 -7.05
N HIS A 26 -12.42 -3.34 -6.90
CA HIS A 26 -13.23 -4.44 -7.40
C HIS A 26 -13.27 -4.47 -8.93
N SER A 27 -13.42 -3.30 -9.59
CA SER A 27 -13.48 -3.22 -11.06
C SER A 27 -12.16 -3.60 -11.74
N VAL A 28 -11.02 -3.38 -11.11
CA VAL A 28 -9.68 -3.65 -11.67
C VAL A 28 -8.99 -4.88 -11.05
N ALA A 29 -9.71 -5.67 -10.26
CA ALA A 29 -9.08 -6.74 -9.46
C ALA A 29 -8.36 -7.79 -10.31
N GLU A 30 -8.93 -8.21 -11.43
CA GLU A 30 -8.35 -9.18 -12.36
C GLU A 30 -7.16 -8.59 -13.13
N GLU A 31 -7.21 -7.30 -13.47
CA GLU A 31 -6.17 -6.56 -14.19
C GLU A 31 -5.23 -5.76 -13.28
N TYR A 32 -5.31 -5.99 -11.98
CA TYR A 32 -4.56 -5.22 -10.97
C TYR A 32 -3.05 -5.19 -11.23
N ASP A 33 -2.46 -6.32 -11.60
CA ASP A 33 -1.04 -6.40 -11.94
C ASP A 33 -0.71 -5.57 -13.19
N LEU A 34 -1.58 -5.61 -14.22
CA LEU A 34 -1.43 -4.83 -15.45
C LEU A 34 -1.51 -3.32 -15.15
N MET A 35 -2.43 -2.93 -14.27
CA MET A 35 -2.56 -1.55 -13.81
C MET A 35 -1.28 -1.07 -13.10
N ASN A 36 -0.74 -1.87 -12.18
CA ASN A 36 0.52 -1.56 -11.50
C ASN A 36 1.69 -1.49 -12.49
N ASP A 37 1.74 -2.39 -13.48
CA ASP A 37 2.75 -2.35 -14.54
C ASP A 37 2.65 -1.06 -15.35
N ALA A 38 1.46 -0.66 -15.78
CA ALA A 38 1.26 0.58 -16.52
C ALA A 38 1.70 1.82 -15.72
N MET A 39 1.36 1.89 -14.44
CA MET A 39 1.71 3.03 -13.58
C MET A 39 3.18 3.11 -13.22
N SER A 40 3.87 1.98 -13.17
CA SER A 40 5.24 1.87 -12.67
C SER A 40 6.25 1.45 -13.74
N PHE A 41 5.83 1.24 -14.99
CA PHE A 41 6.65 0.59 -16.03
C PHE A 41 7.22 -0.77 -15.57
N GLY A 42 6.43 -1.54 -14.78
CA GLY A 42 6.84 -2.82 -14.19
C GLY A 42 7.80 -2.70 -13.00
N MET A 43 8.21 -1.48 -12.63
CA MET A 43 9.16 -1.25 -11.55
C MET A 43 8.62 -1.58 -10.16
N HIS A 44 7.30 -1.66 -9.99
CA HIS A 44 6.70 -1.97 -8.67
C HIS A 44 7.22 -3.30 -8.08
N ARG A 45 7.55 -4.28 -8.93
CA ARG A 45 8.12 -5.56 -8.49
C ARG A 45 9.51 -5.39 -7.86
N LEU A 46 10.35 -4.57 -8.49
CA LEU A 46 11.68 -4.24 -7.95
C LEU A 46 11.55 -3.45 -6.64
N TRP A 47 10.64 -2.47 -6.58
CA TRP A 47 10.43 -1.67 -5.36
C TRP A 47 9.94 -2.53 -4.19
N LYS A 48 9.06 -3.50 -4.43
CA LYS A 48 8.63 -4.47 -3.42
C LYS A 48 9.79 -5.37 -2.95
N GLN A 49 10.72 -5.74 -3.83
CA GLN A 49 11.93 -6.47 -3.44
C GLN A 49 12.83 -5.62 -2.54
N ILE A 50 13.08 -4.35 -2.91
CA ILE A 50 13.86 -3.42 -2.09
C ILE A 50 13.21 -3.23 -0.70
N LEU A 51 11.87 -3.16 -0.63
CA LEU A 51 11.14 -3.10 0.64
C LEU A 51 11.52 -4.28 1.55
N ILE A 52 11.55 -5.51 1.00
CA ILE A 52 11.88 -6.72 1.78
C ILE A 52 13.35 -6.75 2.21
N GLU A 53 14.26 -6.14 1.47
CA GLU A 53 15.66 -6.01 1.91
C GLU A 53 15.81 -5.11 3.15
N LEU A 54 14.89 -4.15 3.35
CA LEU A 54 14.86 -3.26 4.51
C LEU A 54 14.13 -3.86 5.73
N ALA A 55 13.54 -5.05 5.59
CA ALA A 55 12.59 -5.60 6.56
C ALA A 55 13.22 -6.14 7.86
N GLU A 56 14.53 -6.40 7.89
CA GLU A 56 15.25 -6.93 9.09
C GLU A 56 14.58 -8.18 9.70
N LEU A 57 14.07 -9.09 8.86
CA LEU A 57 13.34 -10.30 9.27
C LEU A 57 14.26 -11.51 9.47
N ASN A 58 13.73 -12.48 10.20
CA ASN A 58 14.29 -13.83 10.32
C ASN A 58 13.17 -14.89 10.16
N GLU A 59 13.53 -16.16 10.21
CA GLU A 59 12.62 -17.29 10.00
C GLU A 59 11.50 -17.43 11.06
N ARG A 60 11.60 -16.74 12.21
CA ARG A 60 10.61 -16.78 13.29
C ARG A 60 9.77 -15.52 13.38
N SER A 61 9.98 -14.58 12.47
CA SER A 61 9.28 -13.29 12.49
C SER A 61 7.79 -13.48 12.20
N VAL A 62 6.98 -12.67 12.91
CA VAL A 62 5.54 -12.56 12.69
C VAL A 62 5.29 -11.23 11.96
N VAL A 63 4.71 -11.31 10.78
CA VAL A 63 4.54 -10.17 9.87
C VAL A 63 3.06 -9.90 9.62
N LEU A 64 2.69 -8.62 9.54
CA LEU A 64 1.39 -8.18 9.04
C LEU A 64 1.59 -7.34 7.78
N ASP A 65 0.95 -7.72 6.70
CA ASP A 65 0.83 -6.90 5.49
C ASP A 65 -0.58 -6.30 5.42
N VAL A 66 -0.66 -4.98 5.48
CA VAL A 66 -1.91 -4.21 5.55
C VAL A 66 -2.24 -3.63 4.19
N ALA A 67 -3.51 -3.66 3.79
CA ALA A 67 -3.96 -3.35 2.43
C ALA A 67 -3.16 -4.15 1.40
N SER A 68 -3.08 -5.45 1.66
CA SER A 68 -2.19 -6.40 0.97
C SER A 68 -2.57 -6.67 -0.48
N GLY A 69 -3.83 -6.41 -0.84
CA GLY A 69 -4.33 -6.68 -2.17
C GLY A 69 -4.16 -8.15 -2.57
N THR A 70 -3.49 -8.38 -3.69
CA THR A 70 -3.21 -9.71 -4.25
C THR A 70 -2.03 -10.44 -3.60
N ALA A 71 -1.59 -10.03 -2.41
CA ALA A 71 -0.56 -10.66 -1.59
C ALA A 71 0.86 -10.72 -2.22
N ASP A 72 1.26 -9.71 -2.96
CA ASP A 72 2.61 -9.63 -3.56
C ASP A 72 3.73 -9.57 -2.52
N ILE A 73 3.58 -8.73 -1.48
CA ILE A 73 4.56 -8.60 -0.40
C ILE A 73 4.62 -9.88 0.43
N PRO A 74 3.50 -10.48 0.89
CA PRO A 74 3.47 -11.80 1.51
C PRO A 74 4.22 -12.87 0.72
N LYS A 75 4.00 -12.95 -0.59
CA LYS A 75 4.71 -13.86 -1.47
C LYS A 75 6.23 -13.67 -1.44
N LEU A 76 6.71 -12.43 -1.49
CA LEU A 76 8.14 -12.12 -1.43
C LEU A 76 8.74 -12.49 -0.08
N ILE A 77 8.03 -12.21 1.03
CA ILE A 77 8.45 -12.57 2.38
C ILE A 77 8.53 -14.08 2.51
N SER A 78 7.49 -14.83 2.12
CA SER A 78 7.46 -16.30 2.18
C SER A 78 8.54 -16.96 1.35
N LYS A 79 8.93 -16.39 0.22
CA LYS A 79 10.05 -16.89 -0.59
C LYS A 79 11.40 -16.75 0.10
N LYS A 80 11.61 -15.65 0.82
CA LYS A 80 12.87 -15.30 1.48
C LYS A 80 12.97 -15.91 2.88
N PHE A 81 11.86 -15.95 3.63
CA PHE A 81 11.75 -16.43 5.01
C PHE A 81 10.66 -17.49 5.11
N LYS A 82 11.04 -18.73 4.84
CA LYS A 82 10.09 -19.85 4.64
C LYS A 82 9.29 -20.25 5.86
N SER A 83 9.74 -19.89 7.05
CA SER A 83 9.08 -20.23 8.33
C SER A 83 8.49 -19.01 9.02
N ALA A 84 8.55 -17.82 8.40
CA ALA A 84 7.91 -16.63 8.92
C ALA A 84 6.38 -16.79 8.89
N SER A 85 5.69 -16.32 9.94
CA SER A 85 4.22 -16.27 9.98
C SER A 85 3.74 -14.95 9.39
N ILE A 86 2.90 -15.01 8.36
CA ILE A 86 2.47 -13.84 7.61
C ILE A 86 0.96 -13.66 7.74
N HIS A 87 0.54 -12.52 8.28
CA HIS A 87 -0.85 -12.12 8.34
C HIS A 87 -1.14 -11.16 7.19
N VAL A 88 -2.15 -11.48 6.40
CA VAL A 88 -2.55 -10.76 5.19
C VAL A 88 -3.89 -10.10 5.48
N ALA A 89 -3.93 -8.77 5.53
CA ALA A 89 -5.14 -8.01 5.83
C ALA A 89 -5.49 -7.07 4.69
N ASP A 90 -6.73 -7.11 4.24
CA ASP A 90 -7.29 -6.17 3.28
C ASP A 90 -8.76 -5.89 3.61
N ILE A 91 -9.24 -4.68 3.30
CA ILE A 91 -10.64 -4.30 3.45
C ILE A 91 -11.49 -4.78 2.26
N ASN A 92 -10.87 -5.07 1.12
CA ASN A 92 -11.53 -5.49 -0.10
C ASN A 92 -11.53 -7.03 -0.21
N GLU A 93 -12.72 -7.63 -0.11
CA GLU A 93 -12.90 -9.08 -0.14
C GLU A 93 -12.45 -9.71 -1.47
N SER A 94 -12.69 -9.05 -2.61
CA SER A 94 -12.29 -9.56 -3.93
C SER A 94 -10.77 -9.64 -4.04
N MET A 95 -10.06 -8.57 -3.62
CA MET A 95 -8.59 -8.55 -3.61
C MET A 95 -8.01 -9.61 -2.67
N LEU A 96 -8.60 -9.76 -1.49
CA LEU A 96 -8.18 -10.74 -0.50
C LEU A 96 -8.37 -12.18 -1.02
N THR A 97 -9.48 -12.44 -1.71
CA THR A 97 -9.79 -13.74 -2.34
C THR A 97 -8.75 -14.07 -3.42
N LEU A 98 -8.46 -13.14 -4.33
CA LEU A 98 -7.41 -13.30 -5.33
C LEU A 98 -6.04 -13.55 -4.71
N GLY A 99 -5.70 -12.83 -3.64
CA GLY A 99 -4.46 -13.03 -2.88
C GLY A 99 -4.39 -14.44 -2.26
N LYS A 100 -5.50 -14.93 -1.72
CA LYS A 100 -5.60 -16.28 -1.16
C LYS A 100 -5.44 -17.35 -2.23
N ASP A 101 -6.15 -17.25 -3.35
CA ASP A 101 -6.07 -18.19 -4.46
C ASP A 101 -4.64 -18.22 -5.04
N ARG A 102 -4.03 -17.06 -5.20
CA ARG A 102 -2.63 -16.95 -5.60
C ARG A 102 -1.68 -17.63 -4.62
N SER A 103 -1.93 -17.49 -3.31
CA SER A 103 -1.08 -18.12 -2.29
C SER A 103 -1.11 -19.65 -2.36
N ILE A 104 -2.26 -20.22 -2.72
CA ILE A 104 -2.44 -21.65 -2.94
C ILE A 104 -1.71 -22.07 -4.22
N ASN A 105 -1.97 -21.37 -5.33
CA ASN A 105 -1.43 -21.70 -6.65
C ASN A 105 0.11 -21.57 -6.70
N GLU A 106 0.68 -20.66 -5.93
CA GLU A 106 2.13 -20.39 -5.90
C GLU A 106 2.83 -20.97 -4.65
N ASN A 107 2.14 -21.84 -3.89
CA ASN A 107 2.69 -22.61 -2.76
C ASN A 107 3.28 -21.78 -1.61
N PHE A 108 2.62 -20.68 -1.21
CA PHE A 108 2.99 -19.93 0.00
C PHE A 108 1.84 -19.77 1.01
N PHE A 109 0.70 -20.43 0.77
CA PHE A 109 -0.48 -20.39 1.65
C PHE A 109 -0.19 -20.86 3.08
N GLN A 110 0.67 -21.86 3.25
CA GLN A 110 0.97 -22.46 4.57
C GLN A 110 1.54 -21.46 5.58
N ASN A 111 2.17 -20.41 5.10
CA ASN A 111 2.78 -19.37 5.93
C ASN A 111 1.80 -18.20 6.20
N CYS A 112 0.63 -18.18 5.53
CA CYS A 112 -0.26 -17.03 5.49
C CYS A 112 -1.57 -17.29 6.23
N SER A 113 -2.04 -16.30 6.98
CA SER A 113 -3.42 -16.20 7.48
C SER A 113 -4.07 -14.96 6.90
N PHE A 114 -5.33 -15.07 6.45
CA PHE A 114 -6.05 -14.01 5.74
C PHE A 114 -7.17 -13.43 6.59
N ALA A 115 -7.28 -12.10 6.67
CA ALA A 115 -8.29 -11.40 7.44
C ALA A 115 -8.90 -10.26 6.61
N LEU A 116 -10.23 -10.24 6.50
CA LEU A 116 -10.96 -9.09 5.98
C LEU A 116 -10.99 -8.01 7.06
N ALA A 117 -10.19 -6.96 6.90
CA ALA A 117 -9.99 -5.95 7.93
C ALA A 117 -9.61 -4.59 7.36
N SER A 118 -10.08 -3.53 8.01
CA SER A 118 -9.61 -2.17 7.75
C SER A 118 -8.25 -1.93 8.39
N GLY A 119 -7.33 -1.28 7.68
CA GLY A 119 -6.08 -0.83 8.26
C GLY A 119 -6.24 0.27 9.31
N GLU A 120 -7.44 0.86 9.42
CA GLU A 120 -7.81 1.86 10.43
C GLU A 120 -8.48 1.24 11.67
N ASP A 121 -8.68 -0.11 11.68
CA ASP A 121 -9.26 -0.89 12.79
C ASP A 121 -8.81 -2.35 12.64
N LEU A 122 -7.60 -2.64 13.10
CA LEU A 122 -6.95 -3.93 12.92
C LEU A 122 -7.39 -4.93 14.01
N PRO A 123 -7.93 -6.14 13.65
CA PRO A 123 -8.45 -7.12 14.59
C PRO A 123 -7.33 -7.94 15.26
N TYR A 124 -6.26 -7.28 15.66
CA TYR A 124 -5.10 -7.93 16.28
C TYR A 124 -4.79 -7.31 17.65
N GLN A 125 -4.16 -8.10 18.49
CA GLN A 125 -3.71 -7.65 19.80
C GLN A 125 -2.54 -6.67 19.68
N ASN A 126 -2.34 -5.87 20.72
CA ASN A 126 -1.17 -4.98 20.82
C ASN A 126 0.12 -5.83 20.79
N GLU A 127 1.17 -5.27 20.22
CA GLU A 127 2.52 -5.85 20.24
C GLU A 127 2.62 -7.26 19.68
N ALA A 128 1.83 -7.59 18.63
CA ALA A 128 1.78 -8.92 18.03
C ALA A 128 2.85 -9.15 16.94
N PHE A 129 3.27 -8.10 16.23
CA PHE A 129 4.04 -8.21 15.00
C PHE A 129 5.46 -7.67 15.12
N ASP A 130 6.43 -8.37 14.51
CA ASP A 130 7.81 -7.90 14.36
C ASP A 130 7.94 -6.89 13.22
N LEU A 131 7.12 -7.05 12.18
CA LEU A 131 7.05 -6.17 11.02
C LEU A 131 5.59 -5.91 10.64
N VAL A 132 5.29 -4.66 10.32
CA VAL A 132 4.08 -4.28 9.59
C VAL A 132 4.51 -3.67 8.26
N THR A 133 3.90 -4.11 7.17
CA THR A 133 4.10 -3.55 5.82
C THR A 133 2.80 -2.96 5.27
N VAL A 134 2.91 -1.91 4.47
CA VAL A 134 1.83 -1.42 3.61
C VAL A 134 2.43 -0.98 2.28
N GLY A 135 2.02 -1.61 1.18
CA GLY A 135 2.53 -1.31 -0.16
C GLY A 135 1.45 -0.76 -1.08
N PHE A 136 1.57 0.52 -1.47
CA PHE A 136 0.64 1.22 -2.37
C PHE A 136 -0.82 1.25 -1.90
N GLY A 137 -1.04 1.12 -0.57
CA GLY A 137 -2.35 1.09 0.06
C GLY A 137 -2.67 2.33 0.87
N LEU A 138 -1.67 2.93 1.54
CA LEU A 138 -1.87 3.99 2.53
C LEU A 138 -2.56 5.25 1.96
N ARG A 139 -2.32 5.59 0.69
CA ARG A 139 -2.96 6.74 0.04
C ARG A 139 -4.49 6.64 0.02
N ASN A 140 -5.03 5.43 0.06
CA ASN A 140 -6.46 5.13 -0.01
C ASN A 140 -7.16 5.19 1.36
N PHE A 141 -6.42 5.24 2.47
CA PHE A 141 -7.00 5.32 3.81
C PHE A 141 -7.84 6.60 3.96
N THR A 142 -8.94 6.47 4.66
CA THR A 142 -9.81 7.61 5.01
C THR A 142 -9.10 8.52 6.00
N ASP A 143 -8.58 7.91 7.07
CA ASP A 143 -7.75 8.56 8.08
C ASP A 143 -6.39 7.85 8.17
N LYS A 144 -5.38 8.44 7.52
CA LYS A 144 -4.02 7.90 7.50
C LYS A 144 -3.38 7.86 8.89
N LEU A 145 -3.65 8.88 9.70
CA LEU A 145 -3.10 8.95 11.05
C LEU A 145 -3.67 7.84 11.94
N LYS A 146 -4.98 7.60 11.85
CA LYS A 146 -5.64 6.49 12.56
C LYS A 146 -5.05 5.15 12.15
N GLY A 147 -4.89 4.90 10.84
CA GLY A 147 -4.29 3.67 10.34
C GLY A 147 -2.85 3.48 10.80
N LEU A 148 -2.03 4.54 10.79
CA LEU A 148 -0.66 4.49 11.29
C LEU A 148 -0.60 4.24 12.81
N LYS A 149 -1.54 4.79 13.59
CA LYS A 149 -1.66 4.49 15.03
C LYS A 149 -2.03 3.02 15.28
N GLU A 150 -2.93 2.45 14.48
CA GLU A 150 -3.26 1.02 14.54
C GLU A 150 -2.05 0.15 14.19
N MET A 151 -1.30 0.50 13.13
CA MET A 151 -0.06 -0.20 12.79
C MET A 151 0.98 -0.11 13.92
N LYS A 152 1.13 1.06 14.58
CA LYS A 152 1.99 1.20 15.76
C LYS A 152 1.51 0.37 16.93
N ARG A 153 0.20 0.33 17.21
CA ARG A 153 -0.40 -0.45 18.30
C ARG A 153 -0.10 -1.95 18.18
N VAL A 154 -0.22 -2.50 16.97
CA VAL A 154 -0.02 -3.93 16.76
C VAL A 154 1.45 -4.33 16.63
N LEU A 155 2.36 -3.38 16.39
CA LEU A 155 3.80 -3.62 16.37
C LEU A 155 4.36 -3.86 17.77
N LYS A 156 5.26 -4.81 17.90
CA LYS A 156 6.09 -4.99 19.10
C LYS A 156 6.94 -3.76 19.34
N LYS A 157 7.48 -3.61 20.56
CA LYS A 157 8.30 -2.46 20.97
C LYS A 157 9.47 -2.18 20.02
N ASP A 158 10.14 -3.24 19.54
CA ASP A 158 11.27 -3.13 18.59
C ASP A 158 10.84 -3.44 17.14
N GLY A 159 9.53 -3.52 16.89
CA GLY A 159 8.96 -3.81 15.59
C GLY A 159 9.18 -2.68 14.59
N ILE A 160 9.13 -3.02 13.31
CA ILE A 160 9.39 -2.09 12.21
C ILE A 160 8.12 -1.88 11.40
N LEU A 161 7.83 -0.64 11.06
CA LEU A 161 6.88 -0.28 10.01
C LEU A 161 7.62 0.01 8.71
N LEU A 162 7.19 -0.61 7.61
CA LEU A 162 7.63 -0.30 6.26
C LEU A 162 6.45 0.15 5.40
N ILE A 163 6.53 1.36 4.85
CA ILE A 163 5.54 1.92 3.94
C ILE A 163 6.19 2.11 2.58
N LEU A 164 5.67 1.44 1.56
CA LEU A 164 6.04 1.66 0.16
C LEU A 164 4.90 2.41 -0.52
N GLU A 165 5.12 3.65 -0.95
CA GLU A 165 4.04 4.44 -1.54
C GLU A 165 4.57 5.40 -2.61
N PHE A 166 3.69 5.73 -3.55
CA PHE A 166 3.95 6.82 -4.49
C PHE A 166 4.12 8.14 -3.73
N SER A 167 4.97 9.00 -4.28
CA SER A 167 5.29 10.27 -3.65
C SER A 167 5.56 11.35 -4.71
N LYS A 168 6.18 12.46 -4.32
CA LYS A 168 6.46 13.56 -5.24
C LYS A 168 7.91 13.50 -5.72
N PRO A 169 8.13 13.55 -7.06
CA PRO A 169 9.48 13.61 -7.60
C PRO A 169 10.29 14.78 -7.02
N THR A 170 11.54 14.52 -6.68
CA THR A 170 12.45 15.53 -6.12
C THR A 170 13.04 16.48 -7.17
N ASN A 171 13.00 16.09 -8.45
CA ASN A 171 13.46 16.89 -9.58
C ASN A 171 12.27 17.53 -10.30
N SER A 172 12.27 18.87 -10.43
CA SER A 172 11.15 19.63 -11.00
C SER A 172 10.88 19.35 -12.49
N ILE A 173 11.90 19.03 -13.27
CA ILE A 173 11.74 18.71 -14.70
C ILE A 173 11.11 17.33 -14.81
N PHE A 174 11.64 16.37 -14.06
CA PHE A 174 11.10 15.02 -14.02
C PHE A 174 9.66 14.98 -13.49
N SER A 175 9.33 15.83 -12.50
CA SER A 175 7.95 15.98 -12.01
C SER A 175 6.98 16.35 -13.12
N LYS A 176 7.31 17.35 -13.95
CA LYS A 176 6.45 17.78 -15.05
C LYS A 176 6.21 16.66 -16.08
N VAL A 177 7.26 15.92 -16.40
CA VAL A 177 7.16 14.77 -17.34
C VAL A 177 6.30 13.66 -16.75
N TYR A 178 6.53 13.33 -15.49
CA TYR A 178 5.76 12.29 -14.79
C TYR A 178 4.28 12.70 -14.64
N ASP A 179 4.01 13.97 -14.35
CA ASP A 179 2.65 14.50 -14.27
C ASP A 179 1.94 14.40 -15.62
N TRP A 180 2.61 14.83 -16.69
CA TRP A 180 2.07 14.72 -18.04
C TRP A 180 1.73 13.26 -18.39
N TYR A 181 2.64 12.32 -18.08
CA TYR A 181 2.42 10.88 -18.25
C TYR A 181 1.22 10.39 -17.44
N SER A 182 1.16 10.73 -16.15
CA SER A 182 0.14 10.26 -15.22
C SER A 182 -1.26 10.70 -15.59
N PHE A 183 -1.42 11.93 -16.10
CA PHE A 183 -2.74 12.47 -16.43
C PHE A 183 -3.15 12.33 -17.90
N ASN A 184 -2.21 12.09 -18.81
CA ASN A 184 -2.51 12.02 -20.24
C ASN A 184 -2.34 10.61 -20.84
N ILE A 185 -1.45 9.78 -20.29
CA ILE A 185 -1.16 8.46 -20.81
C ILE A 185 -1.87 7.36 -19.99
N ILE A 186 -1.73 7.37 -18.66
CA ILE A 186 -2.29 6.33 -17.79
C ILE A 186 -3.80 6.14 -17.99
N PRO A 187 -4.66 7.19 -17.97
CA PRO A 187 -6.10 7.01 -18.19
C PRO A 187 -6.44 6.44 -19.57
N LYS A 188 -5.68 6.82 -20.61
CA LYS A 188 -5.86 6.27 -21.96
C LYS A 188 -5.48 4.79 -22.04
N LEU A 189 -4.43 4.37 -21.33
CA LEU A 189 -4.06 2.96 -21.20
C LEU A 189 -5.19 2.19 -20.48
N GLY A 190 -5.76 2.75 -19.41
CA GLY A 190 -6.91 2.16 -18.73
C GLY A 190 -8.12 1.94 -19.64
N SER A 191 -8.46 2.97 -20.43
CA SER A 191 -9.54 2.88 -21.42
C SER A 191 -9.27 1.83 -22.52
N LEU A 192 -8.01 1.71 -22.98
CA LEU A 192 -7.63 0.80 -24.06
C LEU A 192 -7.49 -0.66 -23.60
N LEU A 193 -7.00 -0.89 -22.39
CA LEU A 193 -6.65 -2.23 -21.91
C LEU A 193 -7.80 -2.91 -21.17
N VAL A 194 -8.56 -2.13 -20.37
CA VAL A 194 -9.57 -2.69 -19.46
C VAL A 194 -10.91 -1.95 -19.50
N ASN A 195 -11.08 -1.00 -20.43
CA ASN A 195 -12.28 -0.17 -20.58
C ASN A 195 -12.71 0.56 -19.30
N ASP A 196 -11.74 0.93 -18.42
CA ASP A 196 -11.95 1.59 -17.14
C ASP A 196 -11.00 2.78 -16.99
N SER A 197 -11.34 3.91 -17.61
CA SER A 197 -10.57 5.15 -17.50
C SER A 197 -10.68 5.80 -16.12
N ASP A 198 -11.82 5.62 -15.43
CA ASP A 198 -12.15 6.32 -14.19
C ASP A 198 -11.31 5.80 -13.03
N SER A 199 -11.12 4.48 -12.94
CA SER A 199 -10.24 3.87 -11.94
C SER A 199 -8.78 4.29 -12.12
N TYR A 200 -8.30 4.38 -13.35
CA TYR A 200 -6.94 4.84 -13.65
C TYR A 200 -6.77 6.34 -13.40
N GLN A 201 -7.81 7.15 -13.66
CA GLN A 201 -7.80 8.56 -13.29
C GLN A 201 -7.76 8.73 -11.76
N TYR A 202 -8.61 8.00 -11.02
CA TYR A 202 -8.57 8.00 -9.56
C TYR A 202 -7.18 7.70 -9.01
N LEU A 203 -6.47 6.72 -9.60
CA LEU A 203 -5.11 6.39 -9.18
C LEU A 203 -4.16 7.58 -9.33
N ALA A 204 -4.15 8.24 -10.48
CA ALA A 204 -3.30 9.42 -10.71
C ALA A 204 -3.65 10.56 -9.72
N GLU A 205 -4.93 10.79 -9.49
CA GLU A 205 -5.41 11.81 -8.55
C GLU A 205 -5.06 11.46 -7.09
N SER A 206 -5.25 10.20 -6.68
CA SER A 206 -4.94 9.74 -5.31
C SER A 206 -3.45 9.85 -4.98
N ILE A 207 -2.57 9.58 -5.94
CA ILE A 207 -1.12 9.81 -5.83
C ILE A 207 -0.84 11.31 -5.61
N ARG A 208 -1.48 12.19 -6.37
CA ARG A 208 -1.28 13.63 -6.26
C ARG A 208 -1.75 14.19 -4.92
N MET A 209 -2.82 13.64 -4.35
CA MET A 209 -3.36 14.02 -3.05
C MET A 209 -2.61 13.42 -1.87
N HIS A 210 -1.75 12.39 -2.12
CA HIS A 210 -0.95 11.79 -1.07
C HIS A 210 0.15 12.77 -0.57
N PRO A 211 0.47 12.79 0.73
CA PRO A 211 1.59 13.56 1.26
C PRO A 211 2.91 13.21 0.56
N ASP A 212 3.79 14.20 0.41
CA ASP A 212 5.16 13.91 0.00
C ASP A 212 5.96 13.23 1.11
N GLN A 213 7.21 12.88 0.82
CA GLN A 213 8.06 12.07 1.71
C GLN A 213 8.24 12.70 3.09
N GLU A 214 8.51 14.00 3.15
CA GLU A 214 8.72 14.68 4.45
C GLU A 214 7.40 14.86 5.19
N ALA A 215 6.32 15.21 4.49
CA ALA A 215 5.00 15.34 5.09
C ALA A 215 4.50 14.00 5.64
N LEU A 216 4.69 12.89 4.91
CA LEU A 216 4.33 11.55 5.41
C LEU A 216 5.17 11.14 6.61
N LYS A 217 6.47 11.44 6.61
CA LYS A 217 7.34 11.19 7.76
C LYS A 217 6.84 11.90 9.03
N GLU A 218 6.35 13.13 8.92
CA GLU A 218 5.79 13.85 10.09
C GLU A 218 4.47 13.20 10.56
N VAL A 219 3.60 12.74 9.66
CA VAL A 219 2.39 11.98 10.04
C VAL A 219 2.75 10.66 10.73
N VAL A 220 3.79 9.97 10.28
CA VAL A 220 4.30 8.73 10.91
C VAL A 220 4.79 9.04 12.34
N LYS A 221 5.52 10.14 12.55
CA LYS A 221 5.94 10.55 13.90
C LYS A 221 4.75 10.93 14.78
N GLU A 222 3.75 11.64 14.24
CA GLU A 222 2.51 11.96 14.96
C GLU A 222 1.74 10.71 15.39
N ALA A 223 1.86 9.62 14.63
CA ALA A 223 1.30 8.33 15.01
C ALA A 223 2.02 7.64 16.18
N GLY A 224 3.16 8.18 16.65
CA GLY A 224 3.91 7.70 17.81
C GLY A 224 5.17 6.91 17.48
N PHE A 225 5.66 6.95 16.25
CA PHE A 225 6.95 6.36 15.89
C PHE A 225 8.08 7.34 16.24
N GLU A 226 9.05 6.90 17.03
CA GLU A 226 10.17 7.75 17.48
C GLU A 226 11.13 8.08 16.34
N GLN A 227 11.34 7.13 15.44
CA GLN A 227 12.25 7.26 14.32
C GLN A 227 11.53 6.96 13.01
N CYS A 228 11.70 7.83 12.03
CA CYS A 228 11.24 7.60 10.67
C CYS A 228 12.29 8.12 9.67
N LYS A 229 12.75 7.24 8.80
CA LYS A 229 13.63 7.56 7.66
C LYS A 229 12.91 7.17 6.38
N PHE A 230 13.22 7.83 5.26
CA PHE A 230 12.71 7.41 3.96
C PHE A 230 13.83 7.27 2.93
N TYR A 231 13.58 6.44 1.94
CA TYR A 231 14.46 6.12 0.82
C TYR A 231 13.70 6.42 -0.47
N ASN A 232 14.21 7.38 -1.24
CA ASN A 232 13.63 7.74 -2.53
C ASN A 232 14.00 6.72 -3.60
N LEU A 233 13.03 6.28 -4.36
CA LEU A 233 13.19 5.44 -5.53
C LEU A 233 12.74 6.22 -6.77
N LEU A 234 13.39 6.00 -7.89
CA LEU A 234 13.09 6.68 -9.16
C LEU A 234 12.91 8.20 -9.00
N ASN A 235 13.95 8.89 -8.50
CA ASN A 235 13.92 10.33 -8.25
C ASN A 235 12.74 10.81 -7.37
N GLY A 236 12.26 9.98 -6.43
CA GLY A 236 11.20 10.33 -5.50
C GLY A 236 9.77 10.07 -5.99
N VAL A 237 9.58 9.48 -7.19
CA VAL A 237 8.25 9.01 -7.64
C VAL A 237 7.64 8.03 -6.65
N VAL A 238 8.49 7.24 -6.03
CA VAL A 238 8.14 6.30 -4.96
C VAL A 238 9.10 6.50 -3.80
N ALA A 239 8.62 6.31 -2.59
CA ALA A 239 9.45 6.30 -1.40
C ALA A 239 9.13 5.11 -0.50
N ILE A 240 10.15 4.59 0.18
CA ILE A 240 9.99 3.64 1.26
C ILE A 240 10.26 4.37 2.57
N HIS A 241 9.25 4.45 3.45
CA HIS A 241 9.43 4.92 4.82
C HIS A 241 9.67 3.71 5.73
N LYS A 242 10.69 3.83 6.57
CA LYS A 242 11.03 2.86 7.61
C LYS A 242 10.97 3.55 8.95
N ALA A 243 10.12 3.04 9.85
CA ALA A 243 9.88 3.63 11.16
C ALA A 243 9.97 2.58 12.29
N LYS A 244 10.38 3.08 13.47
CA LYS A 244 10.44 2.35 14.75
C LYS A 244 9.83 3.17 15.87
#